data_77a3bb80e8a56d0dfab824ae0381cfdf
#
_entry.id   77a3bb80e8a56d0dfab824ae0381cfdf
#
_cell.length_a   1.000
_cell.length_b   1.000
_cell.length_c   1.000
_cell.angle_alpha   90.00
_cell.angle_beta   90.00
_cell.angle_gamma   90.00
#
_symmetry.space_group_name_H-M   'P 1'
#
loop_
_entity.id
_entity.type
_entity.pdbx_description
1 polymer ?
#
loop_
_entity_poly.entity_id
_entity_poly.type
_entity_poly.pdbx_seq_one_letter_code
_entity_poly.pdbx_strand_id
1 'polypeptide(L)'
;MNVNRVRIEKLQEEMKALGMDMYLVPTADFHQSEYVGAYFKVRAWLSGFTGSAGTLVVTRDSAYLWTDGRYFIQAGKELEDTGVTLMKMREEGVPTVDEFLKENIPAGGCLGCDGRTISISQGKAYADMMEKKQGRFLCQDDLGGKIWDDRPMMSREQAFLVDVKYVGRSREEKLADVRRTMKENGANTHLLSSLDDIAWLLNIRGNDIECNPVILSYVILTEQDVFFYVQEEAVSPAVREELEKAGITILSYFRVYEDVKKFKDEDTVLLDESVVNYALFEKIPGSVKKVDGINPSKPMKAMKNRVERENVRTAHI
;
A
#
# COMPACT_ATOMS: atom_id res chain seq x y z
N MET A 1 14.21 19.70 -23.65
CA MET A 1 12.84 19.33 -23.20
C MET A 1 12.97 18.84 -21.76
N ASN A 2 12.08 19.24 -20.86
CA ASN A 2 12.10 18.78 -19.46
C ASN A 2 11.88 17.26 -19.40
N VAL A 3 12.68 16.54 -18.62
CA VAL A 3 12.63 15.06 -18.55
C VAL A 3 11.28 14.55 -18.06
N ASN A 4 10.65 15.25 -17.11
CA ASN A 4 9.34 14.86 -16.57
C ASN A 4 8.23 14.96 -17.63
N ARG A 5 8.30 15.99 -18.49
CA ARG A 5 7.38 16.12 -19.63
C ARG A 5 7.48 14.92 -20.57
N VAL A 6 8.70 14.47 -20.89
CA VAL A 6 8.92 13.26 -21.71
C VAL A 6 8.34 12.01 -21.03
N ARG A 7 8.48 11.89 -19.70
CA ARG A 7 7.93 10.77 -18.93
C ARG A 7 6.39 10.77 -18.95
N ILE A 8 5.76 11.95 -18.83
CA ILE A 8 4.30 12.09 -18.95
C ILE A 8 3.84 11.72 -20.36
N GLU A 9 4.53 12.19 -21.41
CA GLU A 9 4.20 11.84 -22.81
C GLU A 9 4.29 10.32 -23.04
N LYS A 10 5.34 9.64 -22.55
CA LYS A 10 5.45 8.18 -22.60
C LYS A 10 4.29 7.47 -21.87
N LEU A 11 3.90 7.98 -20.70
CA LEU A 11 2.75 7.41 -19.97
C LEU A 11 1.45 7.58 -20.76
N GLN A 12 1.24 8.72 -21.40
CA GLN A 12 0.08 8.97 -22.27
C GLN A 12 0.04 8.03 -23.48
N GLU A 13 1.20 7.68 -24.05
CA GLU A 13 1.27 6.68 -25.12
C GLU A 13 0.81 5.29 -24.65
N GLU A 14 1.25 4.85 -23.44
CA GLU A 14 0.79 3.60 -22.85
C GLU A 14 -0.71 3.63 -22.51
N MET A 15 -1.20 4.74 -21.96
CA MET A 15 -2.65 4.94 -21.71
C MET A 15 -3.46 4.83 -23.02
N LYS A 16 -2.96 5.45 -24.09
CA LYS A 16 -3.62 5.39 -25.40
C LYS A 16 -3.69 3.97 -25.95
N ALA A 17 -2.63 3.18 -25.79
CA ALA A 17 -2.59 1.78 -26.24
C ALA A 17 -3.66 0.92 -25.53
N LEU A 18 -3.99 1.24 -24.27
CA LEU A 18 -5.01 0.55 -23.46
C LEU A 18 -6.40 1.22 -23.52
N GLY A 19 -6.54 2.32 -24.25
CA GLY A 19 -7.79 3.06 -24.36
C GLY A 19 -8.22 3.72 -23.04
N MET A 20 -7.25 4.14 -22.21
CA MET A 20 -7.49 4.87 -20.97
C MET A 20 -7.69 6.37 -21.26
N ASP A 21 -8.63 6.98 -20.54
CA ASP A 21 -8.84 8.42 -20.55
C ASP A 21 -8.04 9.14 -19.46
N MET A 22 -7.93 8.49 -18.31
CA MET A 22 -7.15 9.00 -17.17
C MET A 22 -6.40 7.87 -16.47
N TYR A 23 -5.23 8.22 -15.92
CA TYR A 23 -4.42 7.33 -15.10
C TYR A 23 -4.05 8.00 -13.80
N LEU A 24 -4.34 7.33 -12.67
CA LEU A 24 -4.13 7.82 -11.31
C LEU A 24 -2.83 7.25 -10.72
N VAL A 25 -1.98 8.13 -10.19
CA VAL A 25 -0.73 7.76 -9.51
C VAL A 25 -0.64 8.45 -8.16
N PRO A 26 -1.06 7.80 -7.07
CA PRO A 26 -0.93 8.35 -5.72
C PRO A 26 0.51 8.26 -5.20
N THR A 27 0.83 9.00 -4.13
CA THR A 27 1.96 8.69 -3.28
C THR A 27 1.56 7.53 -2.38
N ALA A 28 1.91 6.32 -2.78
CA ALA A 28 1.61 5.11 -2.01
C ALA A 28 2.60 4.00 -2.34
N ASP A 29 2.80 3.11 -1.39
CA ASP A 29 3.34 1.77 -1.62
C ASP A 29 2.20 0.73 -1.68
N PHE A 30 2.54 -0.54 -1.73
CA PHE A 30 1.54 -1.63 -1.76
C PHE A 30 0.91 -1.93 -0.39
N HIS A 31 1.30 -1.19 0.65
CA HIS A 31 0.93 -1.37 2.05
C HIS A 31 0.17 -0.17 2.63
N GLN A 32 -0.04 0.88 1.84
CA GLN A 32 -0.63 2.17 2.25
C GLN A 32 0.17 2.82 3.39
N SER A 33 1.52 2.72 3.31
CA SER A 33 2.41 3.33 4.30
C SER A 33 2.46 4.86 4.14
N GLU A 34 2.69 5.56 5.25
CA GLU A 34 2.85 7.03 5.23
C GLU A 34 4.10 7.46 4.47
N TYR A 35 5.19 6.69 4.58
CA TYR A 35 6.44 6.92 3.86
C TYR A 35 6.73 5.75 2.93
N VAL A 36 7.23 6.05 1.74
CA VAL A 36 7.44 5.05 0.71
C VAL A 36 8.92 4.93 0.32
N GLY A 37 9.37 3.69 0.14
CA GLY A 37 10.71 3.39 -0.35
C GLY A 37 10.92 3.84 -1.81
N ALA A 38 12.18 3.88 -2.27
CA ALA A 38 12.56 4.40 -3.57
C ALA A 38 11.82 3.73 -4.74
N TYR A 39 11.59 2.42 -4.68
CA TYR A 39 10.84 1.66 -5.68
C TYR A 39 9.43 2.21 -5.95
N PHE A 40 8.78 2.75 -4.93
CA PHE A 40 7.38 3.21 -4.97
C PHE A 40 7.24 4.71 -5.35
N LYS A 41 8.33 5.42 -5.61
CA LYS A 41 8.32 6.86 -5.91
C LYS A 41 7.90 7.20 -7.35
N VAL A 42 7.01 6.40 -7.95
CA VAL A 42 6.53 6.56 -9.33
C VAL A 42 5.93 7.96 -9.56
N ARG A 43 5.08 8.45 -8.64
CA ARG A 43 4.50 9.79 -8.73
C ARG A 43 5.58 10.87 -8.78
N ALA A 44 6.59 10.79 -7.91
CA ALA A 44 7.69 11.76 -7.88
C ALA A 44 8.54 11.67 -9.14
N TRP A 45 8.85 10.47 -9.62
CA TRP A 45 9.61 10.25 -10.84
C TRP A 45 8.89 10.82 -12.07
N LEU A 46 7.59 10.63 -12.20
CA LEU A 46 6.79 11.16 -13.30
C LEU A 46 6.69 12.68 -13.25
N SER A 47 6.30 13.25 -12.13
CA SER A 47 5.96 14.68 -12.01
C SER A 47 7.16 15.58 -11.75
N GLY A 48 8.26 15.05 -11.17
CA GLY A 48 9.36 15.86 -10.64
C GLY A 48 9.11 16.42 -9.24
N PHE A 49 7.88 16.34 -8.72
CA PHE A 49 7.57 16.80 -7.37
C PHE A 49 8.03 15.81 -6.31
N THR A 50 8.89 16.26 -5.38
CA THR A 50 9.54 15.40 -4.38
C THR A 50 8.84 15.35 -3.02
N GLY A 51 7.86 16.21 -2.76
CA GLY A 51 7.09 16.24 -1.51
C GLY A 51 6.44 14.89 -1.18
N SER A 52 6.28 14.57 0.10
CA SER A 52 5.83 13.24 0.56
C SER A 52 4.33 12.97 0.36
N ALA A 53 3.52 13.98 0.07
CA ALA A 53 2.08 13.83 -0.12
C ALA A 53 1.61 14.45 -1.44
N GLY A 54 0.94 13.65 -2.27
CA GLY A 54 0.35 14.13 -3.51
C GLY A 54 -0.21 12.99 -4.35
N THR A 55 -1.10 13.38 -5.27
CA THR A 55 -1.70 12.47 -6.24
C THR A 55 -1.58 13.09 -7.63
N LEU A 56 -1.00 12.35 -8.56
CA LEU A 56 -0.91 12.73 -9.96
C LEU A 56 -2.06 12.08 -10.73
N VAL A 57 -2.75 12.87 -11.54
CA VAL A 57 -3.72 12.38 -12.53
C VAL A 57 -3.21 12.80 -13.90
N VAL A 58 -3.00 11.83 -14.77
CA VAL A 58 -2.61 12.05 -16.16
C VAL A 58 -3.83 11.78 -17.05
N THR A 59 -4.16 12.75 -17.90
CA THR A 59 -5.18 12.63 -18.93
C THR A 59 -4.52 12.38 -20.29
N ARG A 60 -5.29 12.26 -21.35
CA ARG A 60 -4.76 12.00 -22.72
C ARG A 60 -3.80 13.09 -23.22
N ASP A 61 -3.93 14.32 -22.70
CA ASP A 61 -3.23 15.51 -23.19
C ASP A 61 -2.66 16.41 -22.09
N SER A 62 -2.94 16.12 -20.82
CA SER A 62 -2.57 16.98 -19.68
C SER A 62 -2.19 16.13 -18.46
N ALA A 63 -1.58 16.77 -17.47
CA ALA A 63 -1.27 16.15 -16.18
C ALA A 63 -1.49 17.14 -15.03
N TYR A 64 -2.00 16.64 -13.91
CA TYR A 64 -2.41 17.43 -12.76
C TYR A 64 -1.89 16.80 -11.48
N LEU A 65 -1.30 17.59 -10.58
CA LEU A 65 -0.80 17.14 -9.29
C LEU A 65 -1.54 17.81 -8.15
N TRP A 66 -2.27 17.06 -7.35
CA TRP A 66 -2.84 17.52 -6.08
C TRP A 66 -1.84 17.36 -4.97
N THR A 67 -1.65 18.41 -4.17
CA THR A 67 -0.91 18.36 -2.91
C THR A 67 -1.51 19.34 -1.90
N ASP A 68 -1.14 19.18 -0.61
CA ASP A 68 -1.67 20.04 0.46
C ASP A 68 -0.78 21.27 0.72
N GLY A 69 -1.28 22.18 1.60
CA GLY A 69 -0.69 23.50 1.84
C GLY A 69 0.78 23.50 2.32
N ARG A 70 1.26 22.38 2.89
CA ARG A 70 2.67 22.23 3.30
C ARG A 70 3.62 22.31 2.11
N TYR A 71 3.13 21.97 0.91
CA TYR A 71 3.95 21.79 -0.29
C TYR A 71 3.68 22.80 -1.41
N PHE A 72 2.75 23.76 -1.28
CA PHE A 72 2.37 24.66 -2.38
C PHE A 72 3.56 25.40 -2.99
N ILE A 73 4.46 25.91 -2.14
CA ILE A 73 5.65 26.66 -2.60
C ILE A 73 6.64 25.71 -3.27
N GLN A 74 6.91 24.56 -2.67
CA GLN A 74 7.84 23.56 -3.21
C GLN A 74 7.31 23.03 -4.55
N ALA A 75 6.05 22.60 -4.59
CA ALA A 75 5.42 22.07 -5.80
C ALA A 75 5.39 23.13 -6.92
N GLY A 76 5.10 24.39 -6.60
CA GLY A 76 5.14 25.47 -7.58
C GLY A 76 6.49 25.61 -8.27
N LYS A 77 7.59 25.42 -7.53
CA LYS A 77 8.95 25.49 -8.08
C LYS A 77 9.33 24.21 -8.84
N GLU A 78 9.05 23.03 -8.25
CA GLU A 78 9.48 21.75 -8.81
C GLU A 78 8.68 21.34 -10.06
N LEU A 79 7.45 21.85 -10.21
CA LEU A 79 6.60 21.59 -11.38
C LEU A 79 6.83 22.60 -12.53
N GLU A 80 7.67 23.60 -12.35
CA GLU A 80 7.99 24.57 -13.40
C GLU A 80 8.56 23.86 -14.63
N ASP A 81 8.06 24.17 -15.82
CA ASP A 81 8.43 23.56 -17.10
C ASP A 81 8.20 22.05 -17.25
N THR A 82 7.59 21.38 -16.27
CA THR A 82 7.28 19.93 -16.37
C THR A 82 6.04 19.63 -17.23
N GLY A 83 5.18 20.60 -17.44
CA GLY A 83 3.87 20.42 -18.08
C GLY A 83 2.80 19.84 -17.12
N VAL A 84 3.10 19.72 -15.82
CA VAL A 84 2.15 19.25 -14.79
C VAL A 84 1.54 20.48 -14.09
N THR A 85 0.21 20.54 -14.09
CA THR A 85 -0.54 21.61 -13.41
C THR A 85 -0.68 21.33 -11.93
N LEU A 86 -0.30 22.30 -11.07
CA LEU A 86 -0.49 22.21 -9.64
C LEU A 86 -1.95 22.47 -9.23
N MET A 87 -2.54 21.49 -8.56
CA MET A 87 -3.87 21.56 -7.97
C MET A 87 -3.73 21.70 -6.44
N LYS A 88 -3.94 22.91 -5.93
CA LYS A 88 -3.77 23.25 -4.52
C LYS A 88 -4.98 22.78 -3.71
N MET A 89 -4.85 21.66 -3.03
CA MET A 89 -5.95 21.05 -2.25
C MET A 89 -6.55 22.03 -1.25
N ARG A 90 -7.89 22.08 -1.21
CA ARG A 90 -8.69 22.93 -0.32
C ARG A 90 -8.66 24.44 -0.64
N GLU A 91 -8.02 24.87 -1.70
CA GLU A 91 -8.17 26.24 -2.19
C GLU A 91 -9.50 26.37 -2.94
N GLU A 92 -10.07 27.58 -2.90
CA GLU A 92 -11.34 27.90 -3.57
C GLU A 92 -11.25 27.63 -5.08
N GLY A 93 -12.24 26.94 -5.64
CA GLY A 93 -12.29 26.59 -7.06
C GLY A 93 -11.41 25.42 -7.47
N VAL A 94 -10.69 24.76 -6.55
CA VAL A 94 -9.89 23.58 -6.85
C VAL A 94 -10.67 22.31 -6.46
N PRO A 95 -11.10 21.48 -7.43
CA PRO A 95 -11.81 20.24 -7.13
C PRO A 95 -10.90 19.24 -6.43
N THR A 96 -11.47 18.35 -5.65
CA THR A 96 -10.78 17.15 -5.16
C THR A 96 -10.45 16.23 -6.34
N VAL A 97 -9.54 15.27 -6.12
CA VAL A 97 -9.21 14.25 -7.14
C VAL A 97 -10.49 13.53 -7.60
N ASP A 98 -11.31 13.11 -6.65
CA ASP A 98 -12.53 12.34 -6.94
C ASP A 98 -13.56 13.17 -7.73
N GLU A 99 -13.76 14.45 -7.38
CA GLU A 99 -14.61 15.36 -8.15
C GLU A 99 -14.06 15.54 -9.56
N PHE A 100 -12.76 15.78 -9.70
CA PHE A 100 -12.13 15.95 -11.01
C PHE A 100 -12.30 14.70 -11.88
N LEU A 101 -12.05 13.51 -11.35
CA LEU A 101 -12.25 12.24 -12.08
C LEU A 101 -13.72 12.09 -12.49
N LYS A 102 -14.64 12.33 -11.55
CA LYS A 102 -16.07 12.23 -11.81
C LYS A 102 -16.56 13.21 -12.88
N GLU A 103 -16.05 14.42 -12.91
CA GLU A 103 -16.49 15.44 -13.87
C GLU A 103 -15.87 15.26 -15.26
N ASN A 104 -14.60 14.84 -15.32
CA ASN A 104 -13.83 14.88 -16.57
C ASN A 104 -13.68 13.53 -17.29
N ILE A 105 -13.95 12.39 -16.64
CA ILE A 105 -14.02 11.11 -17.36
C ILE A 105 -15.35 11.06 -18.14
N PRO A 106 -15.34 10.85 -19.46
CA PRO A 106 -16.57 10.79 -20.25
C PRO A 106 -17.40 9.54 -19.92
N ALA A 107 -18.67 9.57 -20.27
CA ALA A 107 -19.51 8.36 -20.25
C ALA A 107 -18.89 7.29 -21.18
N GLY A 108 -18.83 6.04 -20.71
CA GLY A 108 -18.14 4.96 -21.41
C GLY A 108 -16.61 5.02 -21.36
N GLY A 109 -16.05 6.01 -20.65
CA GLY A 109 -14.60 6.23 -20.54
C GLY A 109 -13.86 5.17 -19.73
N CYS A 110 -12.56 5.36 -19.55
CA CYS A 110 -11.69 4.41 -18.86
C CYS A 110 -10.75 5.11 -17.87
N LEU A 111 -10.84 4.71 -16.60
CA LEU A 111 -9.88 5.09 -15.54
C LEU A 111 -8.88 3.95 -15.35
N GLY A 112 -7.58 4.27 -15.30
CA GLY A 112 -6.50 3.35 -14.98
C GLY A 112 -5.76 3.72 -13.70
N CYS A 113 -5.20 2.71 -13.03
CA CYS A 113 -4.21 2.88 -11.94
C CYS A 113 -3.48 1.56 -11.68
N ASP A 114 -2.42 1.59 -10.87
CA ASP A 114 -1.90 0.38 -10.25
C ASP A 114 -2.73 0.06 -9.00
N GLY A 115 -3.54 -0.98 -9.05
CA GLY A 115 -4.42 -1.39 -7.94
C GLY A 115 -3.70 -1.79 -6.66
N ARG A 116 -2.36 -1.98 -6.73
CA ARG A 116 -1.53 -2.22 -5.55
C ARG A 116 -1.28 -0.94 -4.74
N THR A 117 -1.44 0.24 -5.36
CA THR A 117 -1.18 1.56 -4.75
C THR A 117 -2.44 2.25 -4.22
N ILE A 118 -3.59 1.64 -4.35
CA ILE A 118 -4.87 2.13 -3.79
C ILE A 118 -5.46 1.11 -2.82
N SER A 119 -6.17 1.59 -1.81
CA SER A 119 -6.87 0.74 -0.86
C SER A 119 -8.12 0.09 -1.46
N ILE A 120 -8.66 -0.94 -0.80
CA ILE A 120 -9.93 -1.57 -1.21
C ILE A 120 -11.05 -0.53 -1.26
N SER A 121 -11.15 0.32 -0.23
CA SER A 121 -12.19 1.36 -0.17
C SER A 121 -12.11 2.32 -1.37
N GLN A 122 -10.90 2.75 -1.75
CA GLN A 122 -10.70 3.59 -2.93
C GLN A 122 -11.04 2.84 -4.22
N GLY A 123 -10.54 1.61 -4.37
CA GLY A 123 -10.80 0.78 -5.56
C GLY A 123 -12.29 0.53 -5.77
N LYS A 124 -13.04 0.19 -4.71
CA LYS A 124 -14.50 0.04 -4.76
C LYS A 124 -15.20 1.34 -5.18
N ALA A 125 -14.77 2.48 -4.62
CA ALA A 125 -15.35 3.78 -4.97
C ALA A 125 -15.11 4.14 -6.45
N TYR A 126 -13.92 3.86 -6.98
CA TYR A 126 -13.61 4.09 -8.39
C TYR A 126 -14.35 3.10 -9.32
N ALA A 127 -14.45 1.84 -8.93
CA ALA A 127 -15.21 0.85 -9.68
C ALA A 127 -16.70 1.25 -9.77
N ASP A 128 -17.32 1.64 -8.65
CA ASP A 128 -18.72 2.11 -8.59
C ASP A 128 -18.91 3.41 -9.39
N MET A 129 -17.97 4.35 -9.33
CA MET A 129 -18.00 5.57 -10.15
C MET A 129 -17.97 5.23 -11.64
N MET A 130 -17.12 4.31 -12.05
CA MET A 130 -16.97 3.92 -13.45
C MET A 130 -18.18 3.09 -13.95
N GLU A 131 -18.75 2.23 -13.12
CA GLU A 131 -19.99 1.52 -13.44
C GLU A 131 -21.15 2.48 -13.72
N LYS A 132 -21.34 3.50 -12.86
CA LYS A 132 -22.35 4.56 -13.06
C LYS A 132 -22.15 5.35 -14.36
N LYS A 133 -20.91 5.45 -14.82
CA LYS A 133 -20.57 6.07 -16.12
C LYS A 133 -20.64 5.11 -17.30
N GLN A 134 -21.00 3.83 -17.09
CA GLN A 134 -20.93 2.76 -18.09
C GLN A 134 -19.51 2.64 -18.68
N GLY A 135 -18.50 2.97 -17.89
CA GLY A 135 -17.09 2.99 -18.24
C GLY A 135 -16.34 1.76 -17.73
N ARG A 136 -15.01 1.81 -17.84
CA ARG A 136 -14.11 0.74 -17.39
C ARG A 136 -13.15 1.25 -16.33
N PHE A 137 -12.88 0.42 -15.33
CA PHE A 137 -11.82 0.62 -14.36
C PHE A 137 -10.75 -0.45 -14.56
N LEU A 138 -9.52 -0.05 -14.91
CA LEU A 138 -8.38 -0.93 -15.16
C LEU A 138 -7.33 -0.70 -14.06
N CYS A 139 -7.18 -1.68 -13.17
CA CYS A 139 -6.32 -1.56 -11.98
C CYS A 139 -5.18 -2.59 -11.92
N GLN A 140 -4.84 -3.22 -13.05
CA GLN A 140 -3.88 -4.32 -13.12
C GLN A 140 -2.52 -3.89 -13.69
N ASP A 141 -2.41 -2.68 -14.24
CA ASP A 141 -1.24 -2.24 -14.99
C ASP A 141 -0.46 -1.15 -14.25
N ASP A 142 0.80 -1.45 -13.90
CA ASP A 142 1.78 -0.48 -13.43
C ASP A 142 2.44 0.23 -14.61
N LEU A 143 1.71 1.15 -15.24
CA LEU A 143 2.21 1.86 -16.41
C LEU A 143 3.44 2.73 -16.10
N GLY A 144 3.48 3.33 -14.90
CA GLY A 144 4.64 4.09 -14.45
C GLY A 144 5.89 3.21 -14.33
N GLY A 145 5.74 2.02 -13.74
CA GLY A 145 6.83 1.04 -13.65
C GLY A 145 7.25 0.48 -15.00
N LYS A 146 6.33 0.35 -15.95
CA LYS A 146 6.62 -0.14 -17.31
C LYS A 146 7.54 0.79 -18.10
N ILE A 147 7.39 2.10 -17.90
CA ILE A 147 8.18 3.13 -18.60
C ILE A 147 9.40 3.63 -17.83
N TRP A 148 9.61 3.15 -16.59
CA TRP A 148 10.73 3.55 -15.75
C TRP A 148 11.86 2.53 -15.85
N ASP A 149 12.69 2.65 -16.87
CA ASP A 149 13.73 1.67 -17.22
C ASP A 149 14.79 1.47 -16.11
N ASP A 150 15.14 2.54 -15.38
CA ASP A 150 16.12 2.55 -14.29
C ASP A 150 15.45 2.58 -12.90
N ARG A 151 14.24 2.03 -12.77
CA ARG A 151 13.53 1.98 -11.49
C ARG A 151 14.37 1.27 -10.44
N PRO A 152 14.58 1.89 -9.26
CA PRO A 152 15.25 1.21 -8.15
C PRO A 152 14.59 -0.13 -7.83
N MET A 153 15.37 -1.13 -7.45
CA MET A 153 14.82 -2.39 -6.97
C MET A 153 14.07 -2.19 -5.65
N MET A 154 13.10 -3.05 -5.37
CA MET A 154 12.53 -3.12 -4.01
C MET A 154 13.64 -3.40 -3.01
N SER A 155 13.54 -2.76 -1.84
CA SER A 155 14.51 -2.97 -0.76
C SER A 155 14.58 -4.44 -0.35
N ARG A 156 15.79 -4.87 0.04
CA ARG A 156 16.12 -6.19 0.56
C ARG A 156 17.00 -6.07 1.80
N GLU A 157 16.80 -4.96 2.54
CA GLU A 157 17.55 -4.71 3.76
C GLU A 157 17.28 -5.82 4.79
N GLN A 158 18.32 -6.18 5.54
CA GLN A 158 18.23 -7.32 6.44
C GLN A 158 17.26 -7.09 7.59
N ALA A 159 16.33 -8.01 7.74
CA ALA A 159 15.44 -8.06 8.89
C ALA A 159 16.17 -8.54 10.15
N PHE A 160 15.73 -8.08 11.30
CA PHE A 160 16.18 -8.55 12.60
C PHE A 160 15.01 -8.73 13.57
N LEU A 161 15.15 -9.65 14.50
CA LEU A 161 14.17 -9.91 15.53
C LEU A 161 14.44 -9.06 16.76
N VAL A 162 13.38 -8.58 17.40
CA VAL A 162 13.44 -7.84 18.65
C VAL A 162 13.14 -8.77 19.81
N ASP A 163 14.08 -8.87 20.75
CA ASP A 163 13.94 -9.69 21.95
C ASP A 163 12.74 -9.25 22.80
N VAL A 164 12.03 -10.22 23.38
CA VAL A 164 10.85 -10.01 24.23
C VAL A 164 11.13 -9.03 25.38
N LYS A 165 12.36 -8.98 25.90
CA LYS A 165 12.74 -8.01 26.95
C LYS A 165 12.55 -6.54 26.53
N TYR A 166 12.58 -6.24 25.21
CA TYR A 166 12.38 -4.89 24.67
C TYR A 166 10.94 -4.61 24.24
N VAL A 167 10.15 -5.64 23.92
CA VAL A 167 8.77 -5.51 23.44
C VAL A 167 7.73 -5.95 24.48
N GLY A 168 8.16 -6.65 25.53
CA GLY A 168 7.36 -7.01 26.70
C GLY A 168 6.32 -8.10 26.47
N ARG A 169 6.15 -8.59 25.20
CA ARG A 169 5.23 -9.68 24.85
C ARG A 169 5.81 -10.51 23.71
N SER A 170 5.64 -11.81 23.79
CA SER A 170 6.06 -12.70 22.72
C SER A 170 5.15 -12.61 21.49
N ARG A 171 5.63 -13.11 20.35
CA ARG A 171 4.83 -13.17 19.11
C ARG A 171 3.67 -14.15 19.24
N GLU A 172 3.89 -15.27 19.96
CA GLU A 172 2.88 -16.29 20.24
C GLU A 172 1.70 -15.72 21.01
N GLU A 173 1.95 -14.94 22.07
CA GLU A 173 0.91 -14.23 22.84
C GLU A 173 0.12 -13.25 21.96
N LYS A 174 0.80 -12.50 21.10
CA LYS A 174 0.17 -11.54 20.19
C LYS A 174 -0.68 -12.24 19.13
N LEU A 175 -0.16 -13.30 18.52
CA LEU A 175 -0.89 -14.13 17.54
C LEU A 175 -2.13 -14.76 18.16
N ALA A 176 -2.04 -15.25 19.41
CA ALA A 176 -3.21 -15.79 20.12
C ALA A 176 -4.30 -14.73 20.35
N ASP A 177 -3.91 -13.49 20.71
CA ASP A 177 -4.87 -12.39 20.88
C ASP A 177 -5.52 -12.00 19.55
N VAL A 178 -4.75 -11.93 18.46
CA VAL A 178 -5.29 -11.63 17.12
C VAL A 178 -6.27 -12.73 16.69
N ARG A 179 -5.93 -14.00 16.88
CA ARG A 179 -6.83 -15.13 16.56
C ARG A 179 -8.14 -15.06 17.36
N ARG A 180 -8.08 -14.66 18.63
CA ARG A 180 -9.27 -14.45 19.44
C ARG A 180 -10.17 -13.37 18.83
N THR A 181 -9.62 -12.23 18.48
CA THR A 181 -10.36 -11.14 17.83
C THR A 181 -10.89 -11.53 16.46
N MET A 182 -10.13 -12.30 15.65
CA MET A 182 -10.63 -12.87 14.39
C MET A 182 -11.91 -13.69 14.63
N LYS A 183 -11.89 -14.59 15.62
CA LYS A 183 -13.05 -15.43 15.99
C LYS A 183 -14.24 -14.59 16.47
N GLU A 184 -14.00 -13.56 17.27
CA GLU A 184 -15.05 -12.61 17.73
C GLU A 184 -15.71 -11.87 16.55
N ASN A 185 -14.98 -11.62 15.47
CA ASN A 185 -15.47 -11.05 14.22
C ASN A 185 -16.04 -12.12 13.25
N GLY A 186 -16.10 -13.39 13.66
CA GLY A 186 -16.61 -14.48 12.83
C GLY A 186 -15.70 -14.81 11.63
N ALA A 187 -14.42 -14.50 11.72
CA ALA A 187 -13.41 -14.77 10.70
C ALA A 187 -12.48 -15.91 11.12
N ASN A 188 -12.06 -16.73 10.17
CA ASN A 188 -11.07 -17.80 10.36
C ASN A 188 -9.73 -17.49 9.67
N THR A 189 -9.69 -16.45 8.86
CA THR A 189 -8.50 -15.99 8.15
C THR A 189 -8.38 -14.48 8.27
N HIS A 190 -7.16 -13.96 8.43
CA HIS A 190 -6.86 -12.52 8.44
C HIS A 190 -5.75 -12.21 7.45
N LEU A 191 -6.01 -11.28 6.53
CA LEU A 191 -5.03 -10.73 5.60
C LEU A 191 -4.51 -9.39 6.13
N LEU A 192 -3.24 -9.37 6.56
CA LEU A 192 -2.58 -8.20 7.13
C LEU A 192 -1.52 -7.65 6.17
N SER A 193 -1.65 -6.38 5.80
CA SER A 193 -0.74 -5.67 4.90
C SER A 193 -0.01 -4.49 5.55
N SER A 194 -0.46 -3.98 6.68
CA SER A 194 0.15 -2.86 7.38
C SER A 194 1.51 -3.24 7.95
N LEU A 195 2.58 -2.58 7.48
CA LEU A 195 3.98 -2.93 7.81
C LEU A 195 4.30 -2.80 9.29
N ASP A 196 3.85 -1.73 9.93
CA ASP A 196 4.10 -1.51 11.35
C ASP A 196 3.26 -2.43 12.26
N ASP A 197 2.11 -2.89 11.79
CA ASP A 197 1.32 -3.92 12.48
C ASP A 197 2.01 -5.29 12.39
N ILE A 198 2.54 -5.65 11.22
CA ILE A 198 3.33 -6.88 11.02
C ILE A 198 4.60 -6.84 11.87
N ALA A 199 5.33 -5.71 11.83
CA ALA A 199 6.54 -5.52 12.63
C ALA A 199 6.28 -5.67 14.13
N TRP A 200 5.14 -5.15 14.63
CA TRP A 200 4.72 -5.32 16.03
C TRP A 200 4.28 -6.75 16.32
N LEU A 201 3.47 -7.36 15.45
CA LEU A 201 2.90 -8.70 15.65
C LEU A 201 4.00 -9.77 15.74
N LEU A 202 4.95 -9.75 14.79
CA LEU A 202 6.00 -10.75 14.67
C LEU A 202 7.29 -10.42 15.45
N ASN A 203 7.33 -9.27 16.16
CA ASN A 203 8.54 -8.77 16.82
C ASN A 203 9.74 -8.68 15.84
N ILE A 204 9.50 -8.26 14.61
CA ILE A 204 10.48 -8.13 13.54
C ILE A 204 10.66 -6.67 13.15
N ARG A 205 11.85 -6.29 12.74
CA ARG A 205 12.17 -4.97 12.18
C ARG A 205 13.01 -5.14 10.93
N GLY A 206 13.01 -4.11 10.11
CA GLY A 206 13.87 -3.98 8.93
C GLY A 206 14.17 -2.51 8.68
N ASN A 207 14.81 -2.19 7.56
CA ASN A 207 15.15 -0.84 7.15
C ASN A 207 14.70 -0.56 5.71
N ASP A 208 13.61 -1.19 5.26
CA ASP A 208 13.11 -1.04 3.90
C ASP A 208 12.59 0.36 3.60
N ILE A 209 12.21 1.11 4.64
CA ILE A 209 11.79 2.50 4.56
C ILE A 209 12.72 3.34 5.44
N GLU A 210 13.30 4.37 4.87
CA GLU A 210 14.21 5.29 5.59
C GLU A 210 13.53 5.86 6.84
N CYS A 211 14.23 5.84 7.98
CA CYS A 211 13.76 6.32 9.28
C CYS A 211 12.50 5.59 9.82
N ASN A 212 12.09 4.49 9.19
CA ASN A 212 10.97 3.68 9.66
C ASN A 212 11.39 2.19 9.71
N PRO A 213 11.54 1.60 10.92
CA PRO A 213 12.12 0.26 11.07
C PRO A 213 11.14 -0.87 10.75
N VAL A 214 10.65 -0.90 9.52
CA VAL A 214 9.72 -1.89 9.00
C VAL A 214 10.34 -2.71 7.87
N ILE A 215 9.74 -3.87 7.58
CA ILE A 215 10.09 -4.74 6.48
C ILE A 215 8.90 -4.87 5.53
N LEU A 216 9.13 -4.74 4.22
CA LEU A 216 8.11 -4.92 3.19
C LEU A 216 7.60 -6.37 3.23
N SER A 217 6.38 -6.56 3.69
CA SER A 217 5.83 -7.88 3.93
C SER A 217 4.32 -7.94 4.01
N TYR A 218 3.76 -9.14 3.88
CA TYR A 218 2.36 -9.45 4.17
C TYR A 218 2.29 -10.60 5.15
N VAL A 219 1.17 -10.71 5.85
CA VAL A 219 0.85 -11.89 6.66
C VAL A 219 -0.55 -12.38 6.33
N ILE A 220 -0.67 -13.69 6.09
CA ILE A 220 -1.94 -14.39 6.15
C ILE A 220 -1.91 -15.23 7.42
N LEU A 221 -2.84 -14.94 8.33
CA LEU A 221 -3.03 -15.63 9.59
C LEU A 221 -4.32 -16.44 9.52
N THR A 222 -4.21 -17.75 9.73
CA THR A 222 -5.38 -18.63 9.92
C THR A 222 -5.54 -19.03 11.39
N GLU A 223 -6.54 -19.82 11.70
CA GLU A 223 -6.70 -20.35 13.07
C GLU A 223 -5.46 -21.14 13.55
N GLN A 224 -4.72 -21.75 12.63
CA GLN A 224 -3.56 -22.61 12.96
C GLN A 224 -2.24 -22.09 12.41
N ASP A 225 -2.22 -21.57 11.17
CA ASP A 225 -1.02 -21.24 10.43
C ASP A 225 -0.72 -19.74 10.42
N VAL A 226 0.54 -19.41 10.18
CA VAL A 226 1.04 -18.06 9.93
C VAL A 226 1.91 -18.09 8.68
N PHE A 227 1.49 -17.43 7.61
CA PHE A 227 2.25 -17.27 6.39
C PHE A 227 2.80 -15.86 6.32
N PHE A 228 4.12 -15.74 6.27
CA PHE A 228 4.85 -14.47 6.22
C PHE A 228 5.49 -14.30 4.84
N TYR A 229 5.00 -13.34 4.07
CA TYR A 229 5.45 -13.07 2.70
C TYR A 229 6.43 -11.90 2.72
N VAL A 230 7.65 -12.15 2.29
CA VAL A 230 8.77 -11.20 2.39
C VAL A 230 9.75 -11.42 1.24
N GLN A 231 10.59 -10.42 0.94
CA GLN A 231 11.76 -10.63 0.08
C GLN A 231 12.68 -11.64 0.79
N GLU A 232 12.90 -12.82 0.19
CA GLU A 232 13.61 -13.91 0.86
C GLU A 232 15.04 -13.55 1.25
N GLU A 233 15.67 -12.70 0.46
CA GLU A 233 17.02 -12.19 0.70
C GLU A 233 17.11 -11.26 1.92
N ALA A 234 16.00 -10.67 2.34
CA ALA A 234 15.94 -9.83 3.55
C ALA A 234 15.93 -10.65 4.85
N VAL A 235 15.75 -11.96 4.76
CA VAL A 235 15.66 -12.86 5.93
C VAL A 235 16.91 -13.72 6.02
N SER A 236 17.82 -13.41 6.96
CA SER A 236 19.01 -14.22 7.21
C SER A 236 18.66 -15.63 7.68
N PRO A 237 19.56 -16.61 7.53
CA PRO A 237 19.33 -17.99 8.01
C PRO A 237 18.95 -18.05 9.49
N ALA A 238 19.55 -17.23 10.33
CA ALA A 238 19.26 -17.20 11.78
C ALA A 238 17.84 -16.66 12.06
N VAL A 239 17.41 -15.59 11.38
CA VAL A 239 16.05 -15.06 11.50
C VAL A 239 15.02 -16.06 10.97
N ARG A 240 15.33 -16.73 9.85
CA ARG A 240 14.49 -17.79 9.27
C ARG A 240 14.26 -18.92 10.26
N GLU A 241 15.34 -19.47 10.81
CA GLU A 241 15.28 -20.58 11.79
C GLU A 241 14.41 -20.24 13.00
N GLU A 242 14.54 -19.03 13.54
CA GLU A 242 13.74 -18.54 14.67
C GLU A 242 12.25 -18.38 14.33
N LEU A 243 11.91 -17.87 13.14
CA LEU A 243 10.52 -17.73 12.71
C LEU A 243 9.88 -19.10 12.43
N GLU A 244 10.61 -20.00 11.76
CA GLU A 244 10.13 -21.36 11.46
C GLU A 244 9.94 -22.19 12.75
N LYS A 245 10.82 -22.06 13.75
CA LYS A 245 10.62 -22.66 15.09
C LYS A 245 9.36 -22.17 15.79
N ALA A 246 8.96 -20.93 15.52
CA ALA A 246 7.72 -20.34 16.02
C ALA A 246 6.47 -20.71 15.18
N GLY A 247 6.60 -21.63 14.22
CA GLY A 247 5.50 -22.07 13.36
C GLY A 247 5.11 -21.07 12.26
N ILE A 248 6.03 -20.18 11.86
CA ILE A 248 5.80 -19.19 10.80
C ILE A 248 6.41 -19.71 9.50
N THR A 249 5.59 -19.85 8.47
CA THR A 249 6.02 -20.23 7.13
C THR A 249 6.44 -19.00 6.34
N ILE A 250 7.70 -18.95 5.91
CA ILE A 250 8.25 -17.85 5.14
C ILE A 250 8.10 -18.12 3.64
N LEU A 251 7.52 -17.18 2.92
CA LEU A 251 7.21 -17.26 1.50
C LEU A 251 7.68 -16.01 0.77
N SER A 252 7.92 -16.12 -0.55
CA SER A 252 8.33 -14.96 -1.36
C SER A 252 7.24 -13.89 -1.43
N TYR A 253 7.63 -12.64 -1.41
CA TYR A 253 6.78 -11.46 -1.25
C TYR A 253 5.56 -11.45 -2.18
N PHE A 254 5.77 -11.63 -3.49
CA PHE A 254 4.68 -11.57 -4.47
C PHE A 254 3.78 -12.81 -4.48
N ARG A 255 4.18 -13.89 -3.81
CA ARG A 255 3.37 -15.10 -3.74
C ARG A 255 2.03 -14.87 -3.05
N VAL A 256 1.91 -13.86 -2.20
CA VAL A 256 0.64 -13.48 -1.56
C VAL A 256 -0.49 -13.30 -2.58
N TYR A 257 -0.19 -12.69 -3.76
CA TYR A 257 -1.18 -12.46 -4.83
C TYR A 257 -1.68 -13.75 -5.51
N GLU A 258 -0.93 -14.84 -5.38
CA GLU A 258 -1.35 -16.16 -5.87
C GLU A 258 -2.03 -16.98 -4.76
N ASP A 259 -1.59 -16.81 -3.52
CA ASP A 259 -2.13 -17.59 -2.40
C ASP A 259 -3.53 -17.10 -1.99
N VAL A 260 -3.84 -15.81 -2.08
CA VAL A 260 -5.21 -15.30 -1.84
C VAL A 260 -6.25 -15.86 -2.82
N LYS A 261 -5.84 -16.31 -4.01
CA LYS A 261 -6.73 -16.98 -4.98
C LYS A 261 -7.16 -18.38 -4.53
N LYS A 262 -6.45 -18.96 -3.57
CA LYS A 262 -6.68 -20.32 -3.08
C LYS A 262 -7.63 -20.37 -1.89
N PHE A 263 -8.08 -19.22 -1.40
CA PHE A 263 -9.11 -19.18 -0.36
C PHE A 263 -10.36 -19.90 -0.83
N LYS A 264 -11.01 -20.61 0.07
CA LYS A 264 -12.16 -21.47 -0.21
C LYS A 264 -13.45 -20.85 0.28
N ASP A 265 -14.56 -21.39 -0.15
CA ASP A 265 -15.91 -20.90 0.20
C ASP A 265 -16.19 -20.94 1.73
N GLU A 266 -15.52 -21.86 2.45
CA GLU A 266 -15.59 -21.95 3.91
C GLU A 266 -14.75 -20.90 4.63
N ASP A 267 -13.87 -20.18 3.93
CA ASP A 267 -13.06 -19.11 4.53
C ASP A 267 -13.89 -17.85 4.73
N THR A 268 -13.69 -17.23 5.87
CA THR A 268 -14.15 -15.88 6.16
C THR A 268 -12.93 -15.02 6.45
N VAL A 269 -12.63 -14.10 5.53
CA VAL A 269 -11.40 -13.31 5.55
C VAL A 269 -11.67 -11.96 6.19
N LEU A 270 -11.03 -11.70 7.34
CA LEU A 270 -10.97 -10.37 7.96
C LEU A 270 -9.89 -9.55 7.26
N LEU A 271 -10.25 -8.37 6.81
CA LEU A 271 -9.34 -7.41 6.19
C LEU A 271 -9.77 -5.98 6.50
N ASP A 272 -8.80 -5.07 6.60
CA ASP A 272 -9.05 -3.64 6.76
C ASP A 272 -9.07 -3.00 5.36
N GLU A 273 -10.27 -2.65 4.88
CA GLU A 273 -10.47 -2.08 3.54
C GLU A 273 -9.76 -0.73 3.34
N SER A 274 -9.39 -0.05 4.43
CA SER A 274 -8.64 1.21 4.35
C SER A 274 -7.14 1.01 4.10
N VAL A 275 -6.60 -0.21 4.31
CA VAL A 275 -5.17 -0.51 4.28
C VAL A 275 -4.79 -1.58 3.26
N VAL A 276 -5.57 -2.66 3.16
CA VAL A 276 -5.31 -3.71 2.17
C VAL A 276 -5.49 -3.16 0.76
N ASN A 277 -4.52 -3.44 -0.12
CA ASN A 277 -4.58 -2.92 -1.48
C ASN A 277 -5.63 -3.63 -2.35
N TYR A 278 -6.17 -2.88 -3.30
CA TYR A 278 -7.27 -3.33 -4.14
C TYR A 278 -6.90 -4.52 -5.04
N ALA A 279 -5.65 -4.60 -5.50
CA ALA A 279 -5.18 -5.70 -6.33
C ALA A 279 -5.18 -7.06 -5.60
N LEU A 280 -4.97 -7.10 -4.27
CA LEU A 280 -5.15 -8.30 -3.47
C LEU A 280 -6.63 -8.67 -3.35
N PHE A 281 -7.49 -7.68 -3.09
CA PHE A 281 -8.93 -7.89 -2.96
C PHE A 281 -9.55 -8.49 -4.23
N GLU A 282 -9.20 -7.95 -5.40
CA GLU A 282 -9.68 -8.45 -6.71
C GLU A 282 -9.29 -9.91 -6.97
N LYS A 283 -8.23 -10.40 -6.34
CA LYS A 283 -7.77 -11.78 -6.51
C LYS A 283 -8.42 -12.77 -5.53
N ILE A 284 -9.06 -12.29 -4.46
CA ILE A 284 -9.83 -13.16 -3.56
C ILE A 284 -11.11 -13.61 -4.26
N PRO A 285 -11.38 -14.93 -4.36
CA PRO A 285 -12.58 -15.43 -5.03
C PRO A 285 -13.86 -14.74 -4.55
N GLY A 286 -14.78 -14.47 -5.47
CA GLY A 286 -16.04 -13.80 -5.17
C GLY A 286 -16.93 -14.55 -4.19
N SER A 287 -16.84 -15.88 -4.15
CA SER A 287 -17.55 -16.76 -3.23
C SER A 287 -17.05 -16.69 -1.78
N VAL A 288 -15.82 -16.26 -1.56
CA VAL A 288 -15.21 -16.11 -0.23
C VAL A 288 -15.85 -14.96 0.52
N LYS A 289 -16.31 -15.22 1.75
CA LYS A 289 -16.85 -14.18 2.62
C LYS A 289 -15.75 -13.25 3.10
N LYS A 290 -15.93 -11.95 2.90
CA LYS A 290 -15.01 -10.90 3.34
C LYS A 290 -15.67 -10.08 4.44
N VAL A 291 -14.95 -9.87 5.54
CA VAL A 291 -15.39 -9.04 6.67
C VAL A 291 -14.47 -7.84 6.74
N ASP A 292 -15.03 -6.65 6.52
CA ASP A 292 -14.30 -5.41 6.76
C ASP A 292 -14.20 -5.13 8.26
N GLY A 293 -13.00 -4.80 8.72
CA GLY A 293 -12.76 -4.45 10.11
C GLY A 293 -11.33 -3.96 10.34
N ILE A 294 -11.18 -3.10 11.33
CA ILE A 294 -9.88 -2.59 11.73
C ILE A 294 -8.94 -3.77 12.08
N ASN A 295 -7.71 -3.73 11.59
CA ASN A 295 -6.69 -4.72 11.96
C ASN A 295 -6.66 -4.94 13.47
N PRO A 296 -6.86 -6.16 13.99
CA PRO A 296 -6.85 -6.44 15.43
C PRO A 296 -5.58 -5.96 16.14
N SER A 297 -4.44 -6.02 15.46
CA SER A 297 -3.15 -5.53 15.95
C SER A 297 -3.12 -4.03 16.21
N LYS A 298 -3.89 -3.22 15.47
CA LYS A 298 -3.87 -1.76 15.58
C LYS A 298 -4.27 -1.23 16.97
N PRO A 299 -5.43 -1.58 17.55
CA PRO A 299 -5.76 -1.20 18.93
C PRO A 299 -4.84 -1.87 19.97
N MET A 300 -4.39 -3.11 19.74
CA MET A 300 -3.47 -3.79 20.66
C MET A 300 -2.11 -3.08 20.72
N LYS A 301 -1.56 -2.66 19.58
CA LYS A 301 -0.33 -1.87 19.47
C LYS A 301 -0.47 -0.48 20.10
N ALA A 302 -1.66 0.13 20.01
CA ALA A 302 -1.92 1.43 20.61
C ALA A 302 -1.87 1.40 22.15
N MET A 303 -2.31 0.31 22.77
CA MET A 303 -2.26 0.11 24.23
C MET A 303 -0.90 -0.41 24.68
N LYS A 304 0.01 0.52 25.01
CA LYS A 304 1.40 0.19 25.39
C LYS A 304 1.47 -0.60 26.69
N ASN A 305 2.16 -1.76 26.66
CA ASN A 305 2.50 -2.52 27.85
C ASN A 305 3.54 -1.79 28.72
N ARG A 306 3.92 -2.38 29.87
CA ARG A 306 4.88 -1.75 30.80
C ARG A 306 6.23 -1.50 30.15
N VAL A 307 6.78 -2.49 29.43
CA VAL A 307 8.10 -2.39 28.79
C VAL A 307 8.10 -1.33 27.70
N GLU A 308 7.09 -1.32 26.83
CA GLU A 308 6.94 -0.31 25.80
C GLU A 308 6.84 1.10 26.37
N ARG A 309 6.12 1.29 27.51
CA ARG A 309 6.04 2.60 28.18
C ARG A 309 7.38 3.06 28.74
N GLU A 310 8.16 2.15 29.34
CA GLU A 310 9.51 2.47 29.85
C GLU A 310 10.45 2.85 28.69
N ASN A 311 10.40 2.10 27.57
CA ASN A 311 11.19 2.43 26.39
C ASN A 311 10.85 3.82 25.84
N VAL A 312 9.54 4.15 25.73
CA VAL A 312 9.10 5.47 25.30
C VAL A 312 9.64 6.57 26.23
N ARG A 313 9.57 6.38 27.56
CA ARG A 313 10.14 7.33 28.52
C ARG A 313 11.64 7.53 28.30
N THR A 314 12.38 6.42 28.18
CA THR A 314 13.82 6.46 27.94
C THR A 314 14.20 7.19 26.65
N ALA A 315 13.40 7.00 25.59
CA ALA A 315 13.64 7.64 24.29
C ALA A 315 13.34 9.15 24.29
N HIS A 316 12.65 9.69 25.30
CA HIS A 316 12.31 11.11 25.42
C HIS A 316 13.23 11.87 26.41
N ILE A 317 14.21 11.22 27.02
CA ILE A 317 15.23 11.81 27.90
C ILE A 317 16.50 12.09 27.11
#